data_ef5ed5b2c6a20aff04e294b83920880a
#
_entry.id   ef5ed5b2c6a20aff04e294b83920880a
#
_cell.length_a   1.000
_cell.length_b   1.000
_cell.length_c   1.000
_cell.angle_alpha   90.00
_cell.angle_beta   90.00
_cell.angle_gamma   90.00
#
_symmetry.space_group_name_H-M   'P 1'
#
loop_
_entity.id
_entity.type
_entity.pdbx_description
1 polymer ?
#
loop_
_entity_poly.entity_id
_entity_poly.type
_entity_poly.pdbx_seq_one_letter_code
_entity_poly.pdbx_strand_id
1 'polypeptide(L)'
;MAVVVIGGHTRNIGKTSVVAGLIAAMPEMRWTAFKVTQYGHGICSANGEPCDCETDDHTVAVTEERNAASGTDSARYLAAGASRSFWVRTRQGSLAEAMPRVKKEIAAAAGAVILESNSVLRFLRPDLFLSVLDPGVEDFKESALRYLDRADAVLVPPGGLAGVAWHGVSLKLIDGVPRFEVAAPGYVSPAVVEFVRGRLLSA
;
A
#
# COMPACT_ATOMS: atom_id res chain seq x y z
N MET A 1 12.35 -14.43 -1.74
CA MET A 1 11.44 -13.74 -0.82
C MET A 1 10.66 -12.73 -1.62
N ALA A 2 9.36 -12.91 -1.72
CA ALA A 2 8.52 -12.08 -2.55
C ALA A 2 8.12 -10.76 -1.86
N VAL A 3 8.12 -9.69 -2.63
CA VAL A 3 7.76 -8.33 -2.18
C VAL A 3 6.57 -7.82 -2.99
N VAL A 4 5.48 -7.51 -2.32
CA VAL A 4 4.27 -6.92 -2.90
C VAL A 4 4.14 -5.47 -2.46
N VAL A 5 3.81 -4.59 -3.38
CA VAL A 5 3.46 -3.19 -3.07
C VAL A 5 2.01 -2.94 -3.44
N ILE A 6 1.27 -2.35 -2.52
CA ILE A 6 -0.08 -1.84 -2.75
C ILE A 6 -0.03 -0.33 -2.75
N GLY A 7 -0.22 0.23 -3.91
CA GLY A 7 -0.35 1.66 -4.11
C GLY A 7 -1.79 2.10 -4.34
N GLY A 8 -1.97 3.35 -4.69
CA GLY A 8 -3.27 3.87 -5.10
C GLY A 8 -3.23 5.37 -5.33
N HIS A 9 -4.20 5.87 -6.09
CA HIS A 9 -4.14 7.25 -6.58
C HIS A 9 -4.30 8.29 -5.47
N THR A 10 -5.02 7.96 -4.40
CA THR A 10 -5.21 8.89 -3.28
C THR A 10 -5.35 8.17 -1.93
N ARG A 11 -5.81 8.89 -0.89
CA ARG A 11 -6.12 8.36 0.44
C ARG A 11 -7.53 7.78 0.49
N ASN A 12 -7.80 6.98 1.53
CA ASN A 12 -9.13 6.46 1.89
C ASN A 12 -9.88 5.72 0.79
N ILE A 13 -9.17 5.13 -0.17
CA ILE A 13 -9.71 4.34 -1.28
C ILE A 13 -9.57 2.83 -1.07
N GLY A 14 -9.42 2.36 0.17
CA GLY A 14 -9.42 0.94 0.50
C GLY A 14 -8.06 0.24 0.47
N LYS A 15 -6.93 0.91 0.24
CA LYS A 15 -5.59 0.27 0.21
C LYS A 15 -5.29 -0.58 1.43
N THR A 16 -5.53 -0.06 2.63
CA THR A 16 -5.31 -0.77 3.89
C THR A 16 -6.19 -2.01 3.98
N SER A 17 -7.43 -1.93 3.49
CA SER A 17 -8.34 -3.09 3.43
C SER A 17 -7.89 -4.13 2.42
N VAL A 18 -7.33 -3.72 1.28
CA VAL A 18 -6.70 -4.64 0.32
C VAL A 18 -5.52 -5.37 0.97
N VAL A 19 -4.62 -4.66 1.64
CA VAL A 19 -3.49 -5.27 2.33
C VAL A 19 -3.96 -6.27 3.38
N ALA A 20 -4.88 -5.88 4.26
CA ALA A 20 -5.43 -6.75 5.29
C ALA A 20 -6.17 -7.97 4.67
N GLY A 21 -6.93 -7.76 3.60
CA GLY A 21 -7.62 -8.83 2.90
C GLY A 21 -6.66 -9.85 2.26
N LEU A 22 -5.58 -9.40 1.64
CA LEU A 22 -4.56 -10.30 1.08
C LEU A 22 -3.82 -11.09 2.18
N ILE A 23 -3.50 -10.44 3.30
CA ILE A 23 -2.88 -11.10 4.46
C ILE A 23 -3.80 -12.21 4.98
N ALA A 24 -5.08 -11.91 5.19
CA ALA A 24 -6.06 -12.88 5.70
C ALA A 24 -6.32 -14.04 4.73
N ALA A 25 -6.32 -13.75 3.41
CA ALA A 25 -6.60 -14.76 2.38
C ALA A 25 -5.42 -15.69 2.07
N MET A 26 -4.20 -15.31 2.45
CA MET A 26 -2.96 -16.06 2.16
C MET A 26 -2.06 -16.16 3.41
N PRO A 27 -2.53 -16.80 4.50
CA PRO A 27 -1.76 -16.93 5.75
C PRO A 27 -0.48 -17.76 5.56
N GLU A 28 -0.45 -18.65 4.59
CA GLU A 28 0.72 -19.45 4.23
C GLU A 28 1.94 -18.61 3.82
N MET A 29 1.73 -17.37 3.36
CA MET A 29 2.79 -16.45 2.97
C MET A 29 3.57 -15.88 4.16
N ARG A 30 3.08 -16.02 5.41
CA ARG A 30 3.73 -15.52 6.63
C ARG A 30 4.16 -14.06 6.52
N TRP A 31 3.21 -13.21 6.14
CA TRP A 31 3.43 -11.83 5.77
C TRP A 31 4.16 -10.99 6.82
N THR A 32 5.14 -10.20 6.36
CA THR A 32 5.64 -9.02 7.06
C THR A 32 5.07 -7.79 6.37
N ALA A 33 4.28 -7.00 7.08
CA ALA A 33 3.54 -5.88 6.52
C ALA A 33 4.17 -4.53 6.90
N PHE A 34 4.09 -3.55 5.99
CA PHE A 34 4.56 -2.18 6.25
C PHE A 34 3.50 -1.17 5.85
N LYS A 35 3.12 -0.31 6.79
CA LYS A 35 2.37 0.92 6.51
C LYS A 35 3.37 2.07 6.43
N VAL A 36 3.37 2.80 5.32
CA VAL A 36 4.23 3.98 5.15
C VAL A 36 3.37 5.24 5.13
N THR A 37 3.57 6.10 6.11
CA THR A 37 2.92 7.41 6.21
C THR A 37 3.96 8.50 6.06
N GLN A 38 3.75 9.43 5.14
CA GLN A 38 4.52 10.66 5.05
C GLN A 38 3.66 11.80 5.58
N TYR A 39 4.15 12.47 6.62
CA TYR A 39 3.51 13.58 7.30
C TYR A 39 4.13 14.93 6.93
N GLY A 40 3.54 16.02 7.38
CA GLY A 40 3.79 17.39 6.96
C GLY A 40 2.76 17.85 5.92
N HIS A 41 2.66 19.15 5.73
CA HIS A 41 1.62 19.75 4.88
C HIS A 41 0.19 19.28 5.26
N GLY A 42 -0.17 19.46 6.54
CA GLY A 42 -1.51 19.13 7.04
C GLY A 42 -1.74 17.65 7.37
N ILE A 43 -0.67 16.84 7.52
CA ILE A 43 -0.78 15.43 7.87
C ILE A 43 -0.12 15.17 9.22
N CYS A 44 -0.87 14.56 10.13
CA CYS A 44 -0.42 14.23 11.47
C CYS A 44 0.70 13.18 11.48
N SER A 45 1.75 13.43 12.26
CA SER A 45 2.82 12.46 12.48
C SER A 45 2.40 11.28 13.36
N ALA A 46 1.34 11.47 14.18
CA ALA A 46 0.88 10.46 15.11
C ALA A 46 -0.01 9.41 14.44
N ASN A 47 -0.94 9.83 13.58
CA ASN A 47 -1.95 8.93 13.00
C ASN A 47 -2.06 9.00 11.46
N GLY A 48 -1.37 9.96 10.81
CA GLY A 48 -1.44 10.13 9.36
C GLY A 48 -2.72 10.79 8.84
N GLU A 49 -3.59 11.26 9.73
CA GLU A 49 -4.81 11.96 9.38
C GLU A 49 -4.54 13.44 9.07
N PRO A 50 -5.44 14.13 8.36
CA PRO A 50 -5.36 15.57 8.18
C PRO A 50 -5.32 16.28 9.53
N CYS A 51 -4.32 17.14 9.76
CA CYS A 51 -4.24 17.99 10.94
C CYS A 51 -3.33 19.19 10.68
N ASP A 52 -3.54 20.24 11.47
CA ASP A 52 -2.75 21.46 11.42
C ASP A 52 -1.60 21.46 12.42
N CYS A 53 -1.34 20.33 13.11
CA CYS A 53 -0.23 20.23 14.03
C CYS A 53 1.08 20.08 13.27
N GLU A 54 1.98 21.01 13.46
CA GLU A 54 3.38 20.84 13.12
C GLU A 54 4.09 20.21 14.34
N THR A 55 4.48 18.93 14.21
CA THR A 55 5.30 18.30 15.23
C THR A 55 6.70 18.10 14.67
N ASP A 56 7.69 18.64 15.39
CA ASP A 56 9.12 18.49 15.09
C ASP A 56 9.69 17.16 15.61
N ASP A 57 8.81 16.22 16.03
CA ASP A 57 9.23 15.10 16.86
C ASP A 57 10.26 14.18 16.20
N HIS A 58 10.13 13.87 14.93
CA HIS A 58 11.15 13.07 14.22
C HIS A 58 11.03 13.23 12.72
N THR A 59 12.14 13.28 12.01
CA THR A 59 12.16 13.17 10.55
C THR A 59 11.81 11.75 10.08
N VAL A 60 12.12 10.73 10.90
CA VAL A 60 11.91 9.31 10.59
C VAL A 60 11.61 8.51 11.85
N ALA A 61 10.57 7.67 11.78
CA ALA A 61 10.30 6.63 12.76
C ALA A 61 9.91 5.33 12.06
N VAL A 62 10.51 4.20 12.47
CA VAL A 62 10.12 2.85 12.03
C VAL A 62 9.81 2.05 13.29
N THR A 63 8.53 1.82 13.53
CA THR A 63 8.03 1.18 14.76
C THR A 63 7.40 -0.17 14.39
N GLU A 64 7.77 -1.22 15.11
CA GLU A 64 7.09 -2.50 15.01
C GLU A 64 5.81 -2.45 15.84
N GLU A 65 4.68 -2.72 15.20
CA GLU A 65 3.39 -2.81 15.87
C GLU A 65 3.31 -4.12 16.64
N ARG A 66 2.87 -4.05 17.89
CA ARG A 66 2.74 -5.22 18.77
C ARG A 66 1.32 -5.38 19.33
N ASN A 67 0.47 -4.41 19.10
CA ASN A 67 -0.90 -4.42 19.58
C ASN A 67 -1.90 -4.41 18.43
N ALA A 68 -2.48 -5.57 18.14
CA ALA A 68 -3.48 -5.72 17.08
C ALA A 68 -4.77 -4.90 17.32
N ALA A 69 -4.97 -4.38 18.54
CA ALA A 69 -6.13 -3.59 18.93
C ALA A 69 -5.84 -2.08 19.05
N SER A 70 -4.66 -1.60 18.61
CA SER A 70 -4.28 -0.18 18.76
C SER A 70 -5.07 0.79 17.87
N GLY A 71 -5.88 0.29 16.94
CA GLY A 71 -6.70 1.11 16.04
C GLY A 71 -5.95 1.66 14.82
N THR A 72 -4.64 1.43 14.71
CA THR A 72 -3.82 1.88 13.58
C THR A 72 -3.96 0.97 12.37
N ASP A 73 -3.56 1.44 11.19
CA ASP A 73 -3.50 0.60 9.98
C ASP A 73 -2.51 -0.56 10.14
N SER A 74 -1.38 -0.34 10.82
CA SER A 74 -0.41 -1.40 11.13
C SER A 74 -0.99 -2.46 12.07
N ALA A 75 -1.84 -2.07 13.02
CA ALA A 75 -2.57 -3.01 13.89
C ALA A 75 -3.58 -3.84 13.10
N ARG A 76 -4.26 -3.26 12.11
CA ARG A 76 -5.18 -4.00 11.22
C ARG A 76 -4.45 -5.11 10.45
N TYR A 77 -3.19 -4.91 10.08
CA TYR A 77 -2.40 -5.97 9.43
C TYR A 77 -2.08 -7.12 10.39
N LEU A 78 -1.74 -6.82 11.65
CA LEU A 78 -1.58 -7.87 12.67
C LEU A 78 -2.89 -8.61 12.91
N ALA A 79 -4.00 -7.89 13.06
CA ALA A 79 -5.32 -8.49 13.25
C ALA A 79 -5.73 -9.38 12.06
N ALA A 80 -5.27 -9.06 10.85
CA ALA A 80 -5.48 -9.87 9.65
C ALA A 80 -4.57 -11.11 9.57
N GLY A 81 -3.62 -11.28 10.49
CA GLY A 81 -2.73 -12.45 10.55
C GLY A 81 -1.31 -12.21 10.02
N ALA A 82 -0.85 -10.97 9.85
CA ALA A 82 0.54 -10.71 9.56
C ALA A 82 1.44 -11.21 10.68
N SER A 83 2.54 -11.90 10.33
CA SER A 83 3.53 -12.37 11.30
C SER A 83 4.26 -11.22 12.00
N ARG A 84 4.49 -10.13 11.26
CA ARG A 84 5.03 -8.86 11.77
C ARG A 84 4.39 -7.71 11.03
N SER A 85 4.23 -6.58 11.70
CA SER A 85 3.73 -5.35 11.08
C SER A 85 4.55 -4.15 11.53
N PHE A 86 4.83 -3.24 10.61
CA PHE A 86 5.62 -2.03 10.86
C PHE A 86 4.87 -0.79 10.42
N TRP A 87 4.95 0.25 11.22
CA TRP A 87 4.56 1.59 10.84
C TRP A 87 5.79 2.44 10.58
N VAL A 88 5.98 2.83 9.33
CA VAL A 88 7.04 3.75 8.87
C VAL A 88 6.44 5.13 8.76
N ARG A 89 6.93 6.07 9.54
CA ARG A 89 6.52 7.48 9.53
C ARG A 89 7.72 8.33 9.15
N THR A 90 7.56 9.16 8.13
CA THR A 90 8.63 10.08 7.70
C THR A 90 8.04 11.44 7.39
N ARG A 91 8.83 12.48 7.60
CA ARG A 91 8.52 13.78 7.01
C ARG A 91 8.44 13.62 5.48
N GLN A 92 7.55 14.36 4.84
CA GLN A 92 7.45 14.35 3.38
C GLN A 92 8.81 14.72 2.74
N GLY A 93 9.27 13.89 1.82
CA GLY A 93 10.60 13.99 1.20
C GLY A 93 11.69 13.15 1.90
N SER A 94 11.55 12.79 3.17
CA SER A 94 12.58 12.09 3.97
C SER A 94 12.47 10.56 3.95
N LEU A 95 11.67 9.97 3.06
CA LEU A 95 11.52 8.51 3.01
C LEU A 95 12.86 7.78 2.77
N ALA A 96 13.80 8.40 2.05
CA ALA A 96 15.13 7.85 1.83
C ALA A 96 15.85 7.49 3.12
N GLU A 97 15.66 8.27 4.19
CA GLU A 97 16.29 8.08 5.50
C GLU A 97 15.74 6.83 6.23
N ALA A 98 14.46 6.47 5.99
CA ALA A 98 13.87 5.27 6.56
C ALA A 98 14.30 4.00 5.82
N MET A 99 14.66 4.10 4.54
CA MET A 99 14.86 2.94 3.68
C MET A 99 15.93 1.95 4.12
N PRO A 100 17.08 2.35 4.71
CA PRO A 100 18.06 1.40 5.24
C PRO A 100 17.42 0.47 6.31
N ARG A 101 16.61 1.03 7.22
CA ARG A 101 15.90 0.26 8.24
C ARG A 101 14.81 -0.61 7.62
N VAL A 102 14.01 -0.06 6.71
CA VAL A 102 12.96 -0.82 6.01
C VAL A 102 13.56 -2.01 5.27
N LYS A 103 14.63 -1.82 4.50
CA LYS A 103 15.32 -2.90 3.78
C LYS A 103 15.90 -3.97 4.71
N LYS A 104 16.41 -3.57 5.88
CA LYS A 104 16.88 -4.52 6.91
C LYS A 104 15.74 -5.40 7.39
N GLU A 105 14.57 -4.83 7.71
CA GLU A 105 13.41 -5.61 8.17
C GLU A 105 12.80 -6.46 7.03
N ILE A 106 12.83 -5.97 5.79
CA ILE A 106 12.49 -6.78 4.62
C ILE A 106 13.41 -7.99 4.54
N ALA A 107 14.73 -7.81 4.58
CA ALA A 107 15.70 -8.89 4.49
C ALA A 107 15.59 -9.91 5.65
N ALA A 108 15.09 -9.48 6.81
CA ALA A 108 14.86 -10.34 7.98
C ALA A 108 13.48 -11.03 7.99
N ALA A 109 12.64 -10.78 6.97
CA ALA A 109 11.31 -11.38 6.91
C ALA A 109 11.41 -12.89 6.66
N ALA A 110 10.63 -13.67 7.43
CA ALA A 110 10.59 -15.13 7.32
C ALA A 110 9.65 -15.64 6.20
N GLY A 111 8.91 -14.75 5.56
CA GLY A 111 7.95 -15.04 4.50
C GLY A 111 7.88 -13.91 3.49
N ALA A 112 6.74 -13.74 2.85
CA ALA A 112 6.51 -12.66 1.90
C ALA A 112 6.38 -11.30 2.61
N VAL A 113 6.63 -10.23 1.87
CA VAL A 113 6.54 -8.85 2.36
C VAL A 113 5.45 -8.10 1.59
N ILE A 114 4.66 -7.31 2.29
CA ILE A 114 3.65 -6.44 1.70
C ILE A 114 3.80 -5.00 2.24
N LEU A 115 3.86 -4.03 1.34
CA LEU A 115 4.02 -2.62 1.70
C LEU A 115 2.86 -1.79 1.14
N GLU A 116 2.25 -0.95 1.97
CA GLU A 116 1.28 0.04 1.52
C GLU A 116 1.97 1.39 1.29
N SER A 117 2.32 1.69 0.03
CA SER A 117 2.90 2.99 -0.37
C SER A 117 3.19 3.05 -1.87
N ASN A 118 2.91 4.17 -2.54
CA ASN A 118 3.48 4.43 -3.87
C ASN A 118 4.97 4.83 -3.77
N SER A 119 5.31 5.62 -2.76
CA SER A 119 6.62 6.27 -2.68
C SER A 119 7.78 5.30 -2.49
N VAL A 120 7.54 4.09 -1.96
CA VAL A 120 8.58 3.05 -1.83
C VAL A 120 9.08 2.55 -3.18
N LEU A 121 8.29 2.68 -4.25
CA LEU A 121 8.67 2.29 -5.61
C LEU A 121 9.87 3.08 -6.17
N ARG A 122 10.22 4.19 -5.53
CA ARG A 122 11.47 4.91 -5.82
C ARG A 122 12.71 4.14 -5.35
N PHE A 123 12.57 3.29 -4.34
CA PHE A 123 13.69 2.66 -3.62
C PHE A 123 13.69 1.14 -3.72
N LEU A 124 12.57 0.56 -4.15
CA LEU A 124 12.36 -0.88 -4.28
C LEU A 124 11.82 -1.21 -5.68
N ARG A 125 12.19 -2.39 -6.16
CA ARG A 125 11.50 -3.05 -7.28
C ARG A 125 10.76 -4.25 -6.67
N PRO A 126 9.45 -4.16 -6.46
CA PRO A 126 8.68 -5.30 -5.97
C PRO A 126 8.54 -6.38 -7.05
N ASP A 127 8.24 -7.60 -6.61
CA ASP A 127 7.85 -8.69 -7.50
C ASP A 127 6.43 -8.49 -8.04
N LEU A 128 5.61 -7.70 -7.30
CA LEU A 128 4.25 -7.37 -7.71
C LEU A 128 3.85 -5.98 -7.19
N PHE A 129 3.33 -5.14 -8.08
CA PHE A 129 2.74 -3.85 -7.74
C PHE A 129 1.27 -3.79 -8.16
N LEU A 130 0.37 -3.64 -7.18
CA LEU A 130 -1.06 -3.43 -7.39
C LEU A 130 -1.42 -1.97 -7.08
N SER A 131 -2.16 -1.32 -7.99
CA SER A 131 -2.63 0.05 -7.79
C SER A 131 -4.15 0.08 -7.59
N VAL A 132 -4.60 0.64 -6.46
CA VAL A 132 -6.02 0.86 -6.17
C VAL A 132 -6.45 2.17 -6.80
N LEU A 133 -7.50 2.12 -7.61
CA LEU A 133 -8.07 3.28 -8.29
C LEU A 133 -9.57 3.37 -7.98
N ASP A 134 -10.03 4.52 -7.51
CA ASP A 134 -11.44 4.81 -7.23
C ASP A 134 -11.90 6.02 -8.04
N PRO A 135 -12.72 5.83 -9.09
CA PRO A 135 -13.20 6.92 -9.93
C PRO A 135 -14.12 7.91 -9.21
N GLY A 136 -14.66 7.55 -8.05
CA GLY A 136 -15.47 8.44 -7.22
C GLY A 136 -14.67 9.53 -6.50
N VAL A 137 -13.33 9.48 -6.57
CA VAL A 137 -12.44 10.45 -5.90
C VAL A 137 -11.56 11.14 -6.94
N GLU A 138 -11.70 12.47 -7.04
CA GLU A 138 -10.99 13.28 -8.05
C GLU A 138 -9.50 13.44 -7.77
N ASP A 139 -9.07 13.45 -6.50
CA ASP A 139 -7.67 13.63 -6.12
C ASP A 139 -6.79 12.52 -6.69
N PHE A 140 -5.75 12.91 -7.42
CA PHE A 140 -4.78 11.99 -7.98
C PHE A 140 -3.37 12.44 -7.64
N LYS A 141 -2.71 11.77 -6.71
CA LYS A 141 -1.39 12.15 -6.23
C LYS A 141 -0.30 11.95 -7.28
N GLU A 142 0.61 12.90 -7.34
CA GLU A 142 1.79 12.81 -8.21
C GLU A 142 2.58 11.51 -8.01
N SER A 143 2.71 11.05 -6.77
CA SER A 143 3.40 9.78 -6.47
C SER A 143 2.69 8.54 -7.02
N ALA A 144 1.37 8.61 -7.23
CA ALA A 144 0.62 7.53 -7.88
C ALA A 144 0.78 7.62 -9.40
N LEU A 145 0.63 8.82 -9.96
CA LEU A 145 0.79 9.04 -11.40
C LEU A 145 2.18 8.61 -11.89
N ARG A 146 3.22 8.94 -11.14
CA ARG A 146 4.62 8.63 -11.47
C ARG A 146 4.91 7.14 -11.68
N TYR A 147 4.13 6.26 -11.08
CA TYR A 147 4.35 4.81 -11.11
C TYR A 147 3.16 4.03 -11.65
N LEU A 148 2.14 4.71 -12.16
CA LEU A 148 0.91 4.06 -12.63
C LEU A 148 1.18 3.07 -13.77
N ASP A 149 2.08 3.41 -14.67
CA ASP A 149 2.54 2.59 -15.80
C ASP A 149 3.31 1.33 -15.40
N ARG A 150 3.67 1.21 -14.11
CA ARG A 150 4.40 0.06 -13.56
C ARG A 150 3.49 -0.92 -12.81
N ALA A 151 2.18 -0.63 -12.79
CA ALA A 151 1.24 -1.52 -12.12
C ALA A 151 1.10 -2.85 -12.87
N ASP A 152 1.26 -3.96 -12.15
CA ASP A 152 1.02 -5.32 -12.67
C ASP A 152 -0.47 -5.64 -12.73
N ALA A 153 -1.27 -4.99 -11.88
CA ALA A 153 -2.73 -4.99 -11.94
C ALA A 153 -3.31 -3.74 -11.27
N VAL A 154 -4.53 -3.38 -11.65
CA VAL A 154 -5.31 -2.34 -10.99
C VAL A 154 -6.54 -2.93 -10.31
N LEU A 155 -6.81 -2.43 -9.10
CA LEU A 155 -7.98 -2.78 -8.31
C LEU A 155 -8.94 -1.60 -8.35
N VAL A 156 -10.17 -1.87 -8.76
CA VAL A 156 -11.19 -0.84 -9.03
C VAL A 156 -12.49 -1.19 -8.31
N PRO A 157 -13.36 -0.22 -7.98
CA PRO A 157 -14.68 -0.54 -7.46
C PRO A 157 -15.55 -1.21 -8.55
N PRO A 158 -16.69 -1.83 -8.17
CA PRO A 158 -17.69 -2.31 -9.12
C PRO A 158 -18.09 -1.22 -10.13
N GLY A 159 -18.14 -1.59 -11.41
CA GLY A 159 -18.33 -0.64 -12.51
C GLY A 159 -17.03 -0.12 -13.14
N GLY A 160 -15.89 -0.42 -12.53
CA GLY A 160 -14.57 -0.17 -13.12
C GLY A 160 -14.23 1.29 -13.26
N LEU A 161 -13.56 1.64 -14.38
CA LEU A 161 -13.08 2.99 -14.69
C LEU A 161 -13.81 3.64 -15.88
N ALA A 162 -15.01 3.15 -16.22
CA ALA A 162 -15.76 3.67 -17.35
C ALA A 162 -16.16 5.15 -17.11
N GLY A 163 -15.90 6.01 -18.09
CA GLY A 163 -16.28 7.43 -18.04
C GLY A 163 -15.43 8.32 -17.13
N VAL A 164 -14.38 7.77 -16.51
CA VAL A 164 -13.48 8.53 -15.63
C VAL A 164 -12.48 9.34 -16.45
N ALA A 165 -12.35 10.60 -16.06
CA ALA A 165 -11.31 11.49 -16.57
C ALA A 165 -10.70 12.27 -15.39
N TRP A 166 -9.64 11.71 -14.78
CA TRP A 166 -8.82 12.52 -13.86
C TRP A 166 -8.01 13.53 -14.65
N HIS A 167 -8.03 14.78 -14.21
CA HIS A 167 -7.29 15.84 -14.87
C HIS A 167 -5.80 15.51 -14.94
N GLY A 168 -5.22 15.54 -16.14
CA GLY A 168 -3.79 15.26 -16.36
C GLY A 168 -3.37 13.79 -16.23
N VAL A 169 -4.31 12.86 -16.10
CA VAL A 169 -4.02 11.42 -16.00
C VAL A 169 -4.50 10.71 -17.26
N SER A 170 -3.60 10.05 -17.96
CA SER A 170 -3.94 9.21 -19.10
C SER A 170 -4.15 7.76 -18.67
N LEU A 171 -5.35 7.23 -18.87
CA LEU A 171 -5.64 5.81 -18.62
C LEU A 171 -4.90 4.88 -19.62
N LYS A 172 -4.30 5.41 -20.68
CA LYS A 172 -3.42 4.65 -21.58
C LYS A 172 -2.21 4.07 -20.85
N LEU A 173 -1.81 4.66 -19.71
CA LEU A 173 -0.73 4.12 -18.87
C LEU A 173 -1.01 2.72 -18.32
N ILE A 174 -2.27 2.33 -18.28
CA ILE A 174 -2.74 1.02 -17.79
C ILE A 174 -3.51 0.23 -18.87
N ASP A 175 -3.27 0.54 -20.14
CA ASP A 175 -3.82 -0.26 -21.24
C ASP A 175 -3.19 -1.66 -21.22
N GLY A 176 -4.05 -2.68 -21.27
CA GLY A 176 -3.62 -4.07 -21.18
C GLY A 176 -3.27 -4.57 -19.78
N VAL A 177 -3.25 -3.70 -18.76
CA VAL A 177 -3.04 -4.10 -17.36
C VAL A 177 -4.29 -4.80 -16.84
N PRO A 178 -4.18 -6.01 -16.23
CA PRO A 178 -5.30 -6.71 -15.61
C PRO A 178 -6.06 -5.81 -14.63
N ARG A 179 -7.40 -5.86 -14.69
CA ARG A 179 -8.29 -5.09 -13.81
C ARG A 179 -9.17 -6.04 -13.01
N PHE A 180 -9.22 -5.82 -11.71
CA PHE A 180 -10.04 -6.60 -10.80
C PHE A 180 -11.00 -5.69 -10.04
N GLU A 181 -12.27 -6.04 -10.07
CA GLU A 181 -13.24 -5.36 -9.21
C GLU A 181 -13.09 -5.82 -7.77
N VAL A 182 -13.11 -4.85 -6.86
CA VAL A 182 -13.01 -5.05 -5.41
C VAL A 182 -14.01 -4.16 -4.70
N ALA A 183 -14.65 -4.68 -3.67
CA ALA A 183 -15.67 -3.96 -2.91
C ALA A 183 -15.53 -4.18 -1.41
N ALA A 184 -16.05 -3.23 -0.63
CA ALA A 184 -16.23 -3.41 0.79
C ALA A 184 -17.10 -4.65 1.10
N PRO A 185 -16.90 -5.32 2.23
CA PRO A 185 -15.95 -4.99 3.28
C PRO A 185 -14.54 -5.54 3.05
N GLY A 186 -14.36 -6.56 2.20
CA GLY A 186 -13.10 -7.31 2.09
C GLY A 186 -12.05 -6.65 1.18
N TYR A 187 -12.48 -5.86 0.19
CA TYR A 187 -11.60 -5.24 -0.83
C TYR A 187 -10.63 -6.23 -1.52
N VAL A 188 -10.94 -7.53 -1.48
CA VAL A 188 -10.18 -8.59 -2.14
C VAL A 188 -11.18 -9.64 -2.65
N SER A 189 -11.07 -9.98 -3.94
CA SER A 189 -11.86 -11.05 -4.56
C SER A 189 -11.00 -12.32 -4.72
N PRO A 190 -11.62 -13.51 -4.89
CA PRO A 190 -10.87 -14.74 -5.19
C PRO A 190 -9.93 -14.58 -6.39
N ALA A 191 -10.34 -13.85 -7.42
CA ALA A 191 -9.53 -13.61 -8.61
C ALA A 191 -8.26 -12.78 -8.30
N VAL A 192 -8.33 -11.79 -7.39
CA VAL A 192 -7.16 -11.05 -6.92
C VAL A 192 -6.22 -11.96 -6.16
N VAL A 193 -6.74 -12.81 -5.26
CA VAL A 193 -5.92 -13.75 -4.48
C VAL A 193 -5.20 -14.73 -5.40
N GLU A 194 -5.91 -15.31 -6.37
CA GLU A 194 -5.35 -16.24 -7.34
C GLU A 194 -4.26 -15.56 -8.20
N PHE A 195 -4.52 -14.35 -8.68
CA PHE A 195 -3.53 -13.57 -9.43
C PHE A 195 -2.27 -13.32 -8.62
N VAL A 196 -2.41 -12.83 -7.38
CA VAL A 196 -1.27 -12.56 -6.49
C VAL A 196 -0.51 -13.86 -6.19
N ARG A 197 -1.23 -14.93 -5.80
CA ARG A 197 -0.61 -16.23 -5.52
C ARG A 197 0.17 -16.77 -6.71
N GLY A 198 -0.42 -16.74 -7.89
CA GLY A 198 0.23 -17.22 -9.13
C GLY A 198 1.51 -16.46 -9.44
N ARG A 199 1.51 -15.13 -9.25
CA ARG A 199 2.71 -14.31 -9.50
C ARG A 199 3.82 -14.57 -8.48
N LEU A 200 3.47 -14.76 -7.20
CA LEU A 200 4.47 -14.96 -6.14
C LEU A 200 5.07 -16.38 -6.13
N LEU A 201 4.35 -17.38 -6.65
CA LEU A 201 4.86 -18.75 -6.74
C LEU A 201 5.67 -19.01 -8.03
N SER A 202 5.54 -18.12 -9.01
CA SER A 202 6.26 -18.21 -10.30
C SER A 202 7.57 -17.41 -10.32
N ALA A 203 7.85 -16.63 -9.26
CA ALA A 203 9.05 -15.82 -9.07
C ALA A 203 10.06 -16.57 -8.17
#